data_bfb73c8e3636f7ea98be580312f13afa
#
_entry.id   bfb73c8e3636f7ea98be580312f13afa
#
_cell.length_a   1.000
_cell.length_b   1.000
_cell.length_c   1.000
_cell.angle_alpha   90.00
_cell.angle_beta   90.00
_cell.angle_gamma   90.00
#
_symmetry.space_group_name_H-M   'P 1'
#
loop_
_entity.id
_entity.type
_entity.pdbx_description
1 polymer ?
#
loop_
_entity_poly.entity_id
_entity_poly.type
_entity_poly.pdbx_seq_one_letter_code
_entity_poly.pdbx_strand_id
1 'polypeptide(L)'
;MKRVMVWSALGVCLLLFADAIKAEPPVPQRPLKVVLARQSTVPEVDVMKNFSDKCPNVTITTNPHSSDYMLYAGGWSGEYRFMVIAKGGDTLYATKTVLLSNAVKDVCKFLNSHPPAVRASE
;
A
#
# COMPACT_ATOMS: atom_id res chain seq x y z
N MET A 1 12.74 10.77 -53.82
CA MET A 1 13.94 10.98 -53.04
C MET A 1 13.72 11.87 -51.86
N LYS A 2 13.19 13.03 -52.09
CA LYS A 2 12.92 13.93 -50.97
C LYS A 2 11.90 13.38 -50.00
N ARG A 3 10.98 12.61 -50.51
CA ARG A 3 9.95 12.01 -49.69
C ARG A 3 10.47 11.04 -48.64
N VAL A 4 11.54 10.36 -49.00
CA VAL A 4 12.11 9.38 -48.12
C VAL A 4 12.63 10.01 -46.81
N MET A 5 13.22 11.19 -46.94
CA MET A 5 13.75 11.86 -45.78
C MET A 5 12.66 12.31 -44.80
N VAL A 6 11.54 12.73 -45.36
CA VAL A 6 10.40 13.15 -44.52
C VAL A 6 9.87 11.99 -43.71
N TRP A 7 9.85 10.82 -44.27
CA TRP A 7 9.36 9.66 -43.60
C TRP A 7 10.26 9.28 -42.39
N SER A 8 11.55 9.39 -42.59
CA SER A 8 12.48 9.11 -41.52
C SER A 8 12.27 10.02 -40.34
N ALA A 9 12.08 11.28 -40.61
CA ALA A 9 11.86 12.25 -39.57
C ALA A 9 10.61 11.96 -38.74
N LEU A 10 9.55 11.57 -39.41
CA LEU A 10 8.32 11.21 -38.71
C LEU A 10 8.48 10.02 -37.81
N GLY A 11 9.22 9.03 -38.26
CA GLY A 11 9.46 7.85 -37.45
C GLY A 11 10.17 8.17 -36.15
N VAL A 12 11.17 9.02 -36.25
CA VAL A 12 11.95 9.42 -35.07
C VAL A 12 11.08 10.16 -34.07
N CYS A 13 10.23 11.04 -34.55
CA CYS A 13 9.34 11.79 -33.66
C CYS A 13 8.40 10.88 -32.89
N LEU A 14 7.88 9.87 -33.54
CA LEU A 14 6.97 8.93 -32.88
C LEU A 14 7.65 8.19 -31.76
N LEU A 15 8.88 7.78 -31.96
CA LEU A 15 9.64 7.08 -30.95
C LEU A 15 9.87 7.94 -29.73
N LEU A 16 10.17 9.22 -29.95
CA LEU A 16 10.39 10.14 -28.84
C LEU A 16 9.14 10.33 -28.01
N PHE A 17 7.99 10.39 -28.64
CA PHE A 17 6.74 10.51 -27.89
C PHE A 17 6.49 9.29 -27.03
N ALA A 18 6.75 8.12 -27.53
CA ALA A 18 6.55 6.92 -26.77
C ALA A 18 7.42 6.91 -25.52
N ASP A 19 8.67 7.33 -25.66
CA ASP A 19 9.58 7.40 -24.53
C ASP A 19 9.12 8.43 -23.50
N ALA A 20 8.62 9.56 -23.95
CA ALA A 20 8.14 10.59 -23.05
C ALA A 20 6.97 10.09 -22.19
N ILE A 21 6.09 9.32 -22.77
CA ILE A 21 4.96 8.76 -22.03
C ILE A 21 5.44 7.78 -20.97
N LYS A 22 6.40 6.96 -21.29
CA LYS A 22 6.93 6.00 -20.33
C LYS A 22 7.73 6.65 -19.23
N ALA A 23 8.30 7.77 -19.50
CA ALA A 23 9.13 8.49 -18.56
C ALA A 23 8.33 9.32 -17.55
N GLU A 24 7.03 9.20 -17.55
CA GLU A 24 6.23 9.93 -16.60
C GLU A 24 6.63 9.54 -15.18
N PRO A 25 6.96 10.54 -14.35
CA PRO A 25 7.41 10.23 -12.99
C PRO A 25 6.28 9.62 -12.18
N PRO A 26 6.60 8.68 -11.28
CA PRO A 26 5.59 8.13 -10.41
C PRO A 26 5.00 9.21 -9.52
N VAL A 27 3.71 9.10 -9.26
CA VAL A 27 3.04 10.03 -8.35
C VAL A 27 3.63 9.84 -6.96
N PRO A 28 4.09 10.90 -6.29
CA PRO A 28 4.60 10.76 -4.94
C PRO A 28 3.50 10.21 -4.04
N GLN A 29 3.80 9.10 -3.41
CA GLN A 29 2.86 8.47 -2.49
C GLN A 29 3.34 8.71 -1.07
N ARG A 30 2.47 9.27 -0.26
CA ARG A 30 2.80 9.38 1.15
C ARG A 30 2.78 8.00 1.79
N PRO A 31 3.53 7.81 2.88
CA PRO A 31 3.49 6.54 3.59
C PRO A 31 2.07 6.24 4.04
N LEU A 32 1.68 4.98 3.90
CA LEU A 32 0.39 4.51 4.36
C LEU A 32 0.42 4.42 5.88
N LYS A 33 -0.59 4.97 6.54
CA LYS A 33 -0.67 4.94 8.00
C LYS A 33 -1.83 4.09 8.47
N VAL A 34 -1.55 3.22 9.41
CA VAL A 34 -2.52 2.29 9.94
C VAL A 34 -2.53 2.42 11.45
N VAL A 35 -3.71 2.55 12.05
CA VAL A 35 -3.85 2.56 13.49
C VAL A 35 -4.32 1.19 13.96
N LEU A 36 -3.73 0.71 15.06
CA LEU A 36 -4.10 -0.58 15.60
C LEU A 36 -5.38 -0.47 16.41
N ALA A 37 -6.32 -1.37 16.15
CA ALA A 37 -7.59 -1.38 16.90
C ALA A 37 -7.32 -1.72 18.35
N ARG A 38 -8.08 -1.12 19.25
CA ARG A 38 -7.91 -1.36 20.69
C ARG A 38 -8.20 -2.80 21.09
N GLN A 39 -9.07 -3.47 20.35
CA GLN A 39 -9.44 -4.86 20.62
C GLN A 39 -8.35 -5.84 20.19
N SER A 40 -7.27 -5.36 19.58
CA SER A 40 -6.18 -6.21 19.13
C SER A 40 -5.55 -6.93 20.31
N THR A 41 -5.31 -8.23 20.16
CA THR A 41 -4.70 -9.04 21.20
C THR A 41 -3.22 -9.29 20.96
N VAL A 42 -2.74 -9.07 19.75
CA VAL A 42 -1.31 -9.14 19.46
C VAL A 42 -0.66 -7.85 19.98
N PRO A 43 0.46 -7.96 20.72
CA PRO A 43 1.13 -6.76 21.23
C PRO A 43 1.52 -5.80 20.11
N GLU A 44 1.30 -4.52 20.35
CA GLU A 44 1.59 -3.49 19.36
C GLU A 44 3.05 -3.52 18.91
N VAL A 45 3.95 -3.75 19.84
CA VAL A 45 5.38 -3.82 19.52
C VAL A 45 5.67 -4.90 18.49
N ASP A 46 5.02 -6.06 18.62
CA ASP A 46 5.23 -7.16 17.69
C ASP A 46 4.67 -6.83 16.32
N VAL A 47 3.52 -6.19 16.28
CA VAL A 47 2.91 -5.75 15.03
C VAL A 47 3.80 -4.73 14.34
N MET A 48 4.26 -3.73 15.07
CA MET A 48 5.12 -2.68 14.53
C MET A 48 6.42 -3.26 13.98
N LYS A 49 7.02 -4.17 14.71
CA LYS A 49 8.28 -4.79 14.29
C LYS A 49 8.10 -5.56 13.00
N ASN A 50 7.05 -6.34 12.90
CA ASN A 50 6.78 -7.12 11.70
C ASN A 50 6.48 -6.24 10.50
N PHE A 51 5.71 -5.18 10.68
CA PHE A 51 5.45 -4.24 9.59
C PHE A 51 6.73 -3.52 9.16
N SER A 52 7.57 -3.15 10.11
CA SER A 52 8.85 -2.53 9.77
C SER A 52 9.72 -3.44 8.92
N ASP A 53 9.72 -4.73 9.21
CA ASP A 53 10.51 -5.71 8.47
C ASP A 53 9.90 -6.10 7.13
N LYS A 54 8.58 -6.32 7.09
CA LYS A 54 7.92 -6.91 5.93
C LYS A 54 7.21 -5.91 5.06
N CYS A 55 6.90 -4.74 5.58
CA CYS A 55 6.10 -3.75 4.88
C CYS A 55 6.55 -2.33 5.26
N PRO A 56 7.76 -1.95 4.87
CA PRO A 56 8.35 -0.67 5.33
C PRO A 56 7.59 0.56 4.86
N ASN A 57 6.76 0.45 3.84
CA ASN A 57 5.97 1.58 3.35
C ASN A 57 4.68 1.80 4.15
N VAL A 58 4.42 0.95 5.14
CA VAL A 58 3.25 1.11 6.03
C VAL A 58 3.76 1.47 7.41
N THR A 59 3.21 2.54 7.97
CA THR A 59 3.57 3.02 9.30
C THR A 59 2.41 2.75 10.26
N ILE A 60 2.72 2.17 11.40
CA ILE A 60 1.73 1.99 12.46
C ILE A 60 1.72 3.27 13.28
N THR A 61 0.58 3.92 13.32
CA THR A 61 0.41 5.17 14.08
C THR A 61 -0.48 4.94 15.30
N THR A 62 -0.32 5.78 16.31
CA THR A 62 -1.19 5.75 17.47
C THR A 62 -2.32 6.78 17.36
N ASN A 63 -2.29 7.61 16.33
CA ASN A 63 -3.28 8.64 16.11
C ASN A 63 -4.31 8.20 15.09
N PRO A 64 -5.55 7.87 15.52
CA PRO A 64 -6.57 7.41 14.58
C PRO A 64 -6.99 8.47 13.55
N HIS A 65 -6.83 9.76 13.87
CA HIS A 65 -7.20 10.83 12.95
C HIS A 65 -6.28 10.90 11.74
N SER A 66 -5.03 10.51 11.91
CA SER A 66 -4.06 10.55 10.81
C SER A 66 -3.91 9.21 10.10
N SER A 67 -4.69 8.20 10.49
CA SER A 67 -4.60 6.89 9.87
C SER A 67 -5.46 6.80 8.61
N ASP A 68 -5.01 5.95 7.69
CA ASP A 68 -5.77 5.66 6.47
C ASP A 68 -6.71 4.48 6.70
N TYR A 69 -6.26 3.53 7.51
CA TYR A 69 -7.02 2.32 7.84
C TYR A 69 -6.82 1.98 9.29
N MET A 70 -7.74 1.18 9.82
CA MET A 70 -7.59 0.58 11.13
C MET A 70 -7.26 -0.91 10.94
N LEU A 71 -6.35 -1.42 11.75
CA LEU A 71 -5.97 -2.83 11.71
C LEU A 71 -6.36 -3.52 13.00
N TYR A 72 -7.12 -4.58 12.89
CA TYR A 72 -7.33 -5.47 14.00
C TYR A 72 -6.32 -6.61 13.90
N ALA A 73 -5.49 -6.76 14.91
CA ALA A 73 -4.48 -7.81 14.97
C ALA A 73 -4.81 -8.73 16.14
N GLY A 74 -5.45 -9.84 15.84
CA GLY A 74 -5.90 -10.76 16.88
C GLY A 74 -5.24 -12.13 16.78
N GLY A 75 -5.37 -12.90 17.83
CA GLY A 75 -4.91 -14.25 17.86
C GLY A 75 -3.71 -14.49 18.76
N TRP A 76 -3.14 -15.64 18.61
CA TRP A 76 -1.99 -16.10 19.39
C TRP A 76 -1.17 -17.07 18.54
N SER A 77 -0.09 -17.55 19.09
CA SER A 77 0.77 -18.49 18.37
C SER A 77 -0.04 -19.63 17.77
N GLY A 78 0.09 -19.81 16.47
CA GLY A 78 -0.61 -20.86 15.74
C GLY A 78 -1.87 -20.45 15.06
N GLU A 79 -2.44 -19.30 15.42
CA GLU A 79 -3.64 -18.80 14.75
C GLU A 79 -3.74 -17.29 14.92
N TYR A 80 -3.39 -16.57 13.86
CA TYR A 80 -3.50 -15.12 13.82
C TYR A 80 -4.61 -14.69 12.87
N ARG A 81 -5.41 -13.74 13.28
CA ARG A 81 -6.49 -13.18 12.48
C ARG A 81 -6.30 -11.69 12.39
N PHE A 82 -6.07 -11.21 11.19
CA PHE A 82 -5.90 -9.78 10.97
C PHE A 82 -7.02 -9.27 10.08
N MET A 83 -7.51 -8.09 10.38
CA MET A 83 -8.56 -7.45 9.56
C MET A 83 -8.19 -6.01 9.30
N VAL A 84 -8.37 -5.58 8.06
CA VAL A 84 -8.20 -4.18 7.66
C VAL A 84 -9.58 -3.55 7.62
N ILE A 85 -9.74 -2.47 8.36
CA ILE A 85 -11.03 -1.81 8.55
C ILE A 85 -10.95 -0.39 8.02
N ALA A 86 -11.93 0.00 7.22
CA ALA A 86 -12.03 1.36 6.73
C ALA A 86 -12.40 2.31 7.86
N LYS A 87 -12.15 3.60 7.67
CA LYS A 87 -12.48 4.60 8.67
C LYS A 87 -13.96 4.59 9.05
N GLY A 88 -14.81 4.21 8.12
CA GLY A 88 -16.24 4.10 8.38
C GLY A 88 -16.67 2.87 9.15
N GLY A 89 -15.73 1.98 9.44
CA GLY A 89 -16.03 0.77 10.22
C GLY A 89 -16.20 -0.50 9.39
N ASP A 90 -16.17 -0.39 8.07
CA ASP A 90 -16.35 -1.55 7.21
C ASP A 90 -15.08 -2.38 7.12
N THR A 91 -15.22 -3.69 7.26
CA THR A 91 -14.09 -4.60 7.09
C THR A 91 -13.81 -4.78 5.60
N LEU A 92 -12.63 -4.39 5.17
CA LEU A 92 -12.24 -4.46 3.77
C LEU A 92 -11.49 -5.74 3.43
N TYR A 93 -10.80 -6.31 4.40
CA TYR A 93 -9.96 -7.48 4.18
C TYR A 93 -9.77 -8.21 5.49
N ALA A 94 -9.73 -9.53 5.42
CA ALA A 94 -9.45 -10.35 6.59
C ALA A 94 -8.59 -11.53 6.16
N THR A 95 -7.66 -11.90 7.03
CA THR A 95 -6.81 -13.05 6.78
C THR A 95 -6.62 -13.83 8.07
N LYS A 96 -6.33 -15.11 7.91
CA LYS A 96 -6.07 -16.01 9.03
C LYS A 96 -4.83 -16.83 8.68
N THR A 97 -3.82 -16.76 9.52
CA THR A 97 -2.55 -17.45 9.26
C THR A 97 -2.03 -18.11 10.52
N VAL A 98 -1.07 -18.99 10.32
CA VAL A 98 -0.40 -19.68 11.44
C VAL A 98 0.73 -18.81 12.01
N LEU A 99 1.38 -18.02 11.14
CA LEU A 99 2.52 -17.20 11.54
C LEU A 99 2.17 -15.72 11.49
N LEU A 100 2.64 -14.98 12.47
CA LEU A 100 2.44 -13.54 12.52
C LEU A 100 3.02 -12.84 11.29
N SER A 101 4.20 -13.24 10.86
CA SER A 101 4.82 -12.64 9.67
C SER A 101 3.97 -12.82 8.42
N ASN A 102 3.30 -13.96 8.29
CA ASN A 102 2.43 -14.20 7.14
C ASN A 102 1.18 -13.32 7.18
N ALA A 103 0.62 -13.11 8.37
CA ALA A 103 -0.51 -12.20 8.52
C ALA A 103 -0.13 -10.79 8.09
N VAL A 104 1.05 -10.33 8.51
CA VAL A 104 1.56 -9.01 8.13
C VAL A 104 1.80 -8.93 6.62
N LYS A 105 2.36 -9.97 6.03
CA LYS A 105 2.58 -10.00 4.58
C LYS A 105 1.27 -9.92 3.80
N ASP A 106 0.26 -10.64 4.24
CA ASP A 106 -1.05 -10.63 3.58
C ASP A 106 -1.68 -9.24 3.65
N VAL A 107 -1.64 -8.62 4.83
CA VAL A 107 -2.16 -7.27 5.01
C VAL A 107 -1.38 -6.27 4.17
N CYS A 108 -0.05 -6.41 4.15
CA CYS A 108 0.81 -5.55 3.35
C CYS A 108 0.43 -5.61 1.87
N LYS A 109 0.23 -6.80 1.38
CA LYS A 109 -0.17 -7.01 -0.01
C LYS A 109 -1.51 -6.34 -0.32
N PHE A 110 -2.47 -6.49 0.57
CA PHE A 110 -3.77 -5.83 0.41
C PHE A 110 -3.62 -4.31 0.40
N LEU A 111 -2.89 -3.77 1.36
CA LEU A 111 -2.73 -2.32 1.49
C LEU A 111 -2.02 -1.71 0.28
N ASN A 112 -1.03 -2.41 -0.25
CA ASN A 112 -0.29 -1.94 -1.42
C ASN A 112 -1.14 -1.95 -2.69
N SER A 113 -2.12 -2.83 -2.77
CA SER A 113 -3.01 -2.89 -3.93
C SER A 113 -4.24 -1.99 -3.77
N HIS A 114 -4.43 -1.39 -2.58
CA HIS A 114 -5.55 -0.51 -2.30
C HIS A 114 -5.06 0.76 -1.61
N PRO A 115 -4.20 1.55 -2.26
CA PRO A 115 -3.71 2.77 -1.63
C PRO A 115 -4.87 3.74 -1.43
N PRO A 116 -4.82 4.54 -0.36
CA PRO A 116 -5.87 5.52 -0.13
C PRO A 116 -5.85 6.58 -1.23
N ALA A 117 -7.03 7.05 -1.59
CA ALA A 117 -7.14 8.12 -2.56
C ALA A 117 -6.51 9.39 -1.99
N VAL A 118 -5.77 10.10 -2.83
CA VAL A 118 -5.21 11.39 -2.42
C VAL A 118 -6.38 12.37 -2.27
N ARG A 119 -6.51 12.94 -1.10
CA ARG A 119 -7.57 13.91 -0.84
C ARG A 119 -7.02 15.31 -1.02
N ALA A 120 -7.80 16.12 -1.72
CA ALA A 120 -7.40 17.49 -1.96
C ALA A 120 -7.29 18.30 -0.67
N SER A 121 -7.99 17.89 0.35
CA SER A 121 -7.99 18.58 1.64
C SER A 121 -6.82 18.22 2.55
N GLU A 122 -5.98 17.35 2.13
CA GLU A 122 -4.82 16.93 2.92
C GLU A 122 -3.56 17.67 2.54
#